data_6d5f091c874f45e163bb2634deddfcac
#
_entry.id   6d5f091c874f45e163bb2634deddfcac
#
_cell.length_a   1.000
_cell.length_b   1.000
_cell.length_c   1.000
_cell.angle_alpha   90.00
_cell.angle_beta   90.00
_cell.angle_gamma   90.00
#
_symmetry.space_group_name_H-M   'P 1'
#
loop_
_entity.id
_entity.type
_entity.pdbx_description
1 polymer ?
#
loop_
_entity_poly.entity_id
_entity_poly.type
_entity_poly.pdbx_seq_one_letter_code
_entity_poly.pdbx_strand_id
1 'polypeptide(L)'
;MKITQLGNAVQVTDCDLENNDDCLELGHIVANECVVFVKDSVTEERLYDIHSLWGQPCRAILHRYVGEQRLSGRHWRSLLLNLGYISTAVDHIAGKTGMSRVSFEKNAKGKPTGVFTNGELDWHSDQQSYHDNHRVVGLMSLWGTQNSQTAFLATPKAYDSLNHEDKSVVDELVSVWRWDGGTMAPDLIPSQKEIVRYNMIPYPDMECSLLDQTASGKKGIRFPSHCFSHFRGMSREESQNYKAHLWSQLNKPEYIYTHNWEDGEIMFMDQNVTLHARPTNVRDGDKRTMSRMISYLDNLYPGNGPADHVLYDGRKLDHETFAAMVDEHRRAEYYAMAS
;
A
#
# COMPACT_ATOMS: atom_id res chain seq x y z
N MET A 1 -22.31 2.98 16.22
CA MET A 1 -21.51 3.93 15.39
C MET A 1 -22.43 4.80 14.52
N LYS A 2 -21.99 6.02 14.19
CA LYS A 2 -22.68 6.91 13.26
C LYS A 2 -21.79 7.13 12.03
N ILE A 3 -22.37 6.99 10.85
CA ILE A 3 -21.66 7.17 9.57
C ILE A 3 -22.12 8.48 8.92
N THR A 4 -21.18 9.33 8.55
CA THR A 4 -21.44 10.59 7.85
C THR A 4 -20.72 10.57 6.49
N GLN A 5 -21.43 10.84 5.41
CA GLN A 5 -20.88 10.86 4.06
C GLN A 5 -19.99 12.09 3.84
N LEU A 6 -18.81 11.88 3.30
CA LEU A 6 -17.82 12.90 2.92
C LEU A 6 -17.50 12.81 1.41
N GLY A 7 -18.51 12.93 0.55
CA GLY A 7 -18.31 12.72 -0.90
C GLY A 7 -18.08 11.24 -1.23
N ASN A 8 -16.87 10.87 -1.66
CA ASN A 8 -16.51 9.47 -1.97
C ASN A 8 -15.73 8.78 -0.82
N ALA A 9 -15.92 9.26 0.39
CA ALA A 9 -15.41 8.70 1.64
C ALA A 9 -16.47 8.82 2.73
N VAL A 10 -16.26 8.19 3.86
CA VAL A 10 -17.13 8.33 5.05
C VAL A 10 -16.33 8.67 6.29
N GLN A 11 -16.99 9.35 7.21
CA GLN A 11 -16.51 9.54 8.57
C GLN A 11 -17.36 8.70 9.54
N VAL A 12 -16.68 7.95 10.39
CA VAL A 12 -17.30 7.20 11.50
C VAL A 12 -17.05 7.97 12.80
N THR A 13 -18.13 8.16 13.57
CA THR A 13 -18.11 8.71 14.94
C THR A 13 -18.84 7.75 15.87
N ASP A 14 -18.71 7.99 17.18
CA ASP A 14 -19.30 7.12 18.20
C ASP A 14 -18.82 5.66 18.06
N CYS A 15 -17.52 5.48 17.81
CA CYS A 15 -16.80 4.22 17.71
C CYS A 15 -15.77 4.20 18.85
N ASP A 16 -15.89 3.23 19.75
CA ASP A 16 -14.88 3.03 20.79
C ASP A 16 -13.75 2.13 20.25
N LEU A 17 -12.65 2.75 19.88
CA LEU A 17 -11.50 2.03 19.32
C LEU A 17 -10.78 1.12 20.33
N GLU A 18 -11.08 1.19 21.63
CA GLU A 18 -10.62 0.23 22.64
C GLU A 18 -11.55 -1.00 22.74
N ASN A 19 -12.77 -0.92 22.21
CA ASN A 19 -13.72 -2.02 22.15
C ASN A 19 -13.54 -2.85 20.87
N ASN A 20 -13.31 -4.16 21.00
CA ASN A 20 -13.08 -5.04 19.87
C ASN A 20 -14.35 -5.23 18.99
N ASP A 21 -15.54 -5.22 19.56
CA ASP A 21 -16.78 -5.38 18.78
C ASP A 21 -17.00 -4.17 17.88
N ASP A 22 -16.75 -2.95 18.40
CA ASP A 22 -16.78 -1.73 17.59
C ASP A 22 -15.70 -1.78 16.50
N CYS A 23 -14.51 -2.26 16.81
CA CYS A 23 -13.44 -2.40 15.81
C CYS A 23 -13.80 -3.43 14.71
N LEU A 24 -14.48 -4.53 15.06
CA LEU A 24 -14.96 -5.51 14.07
C LEU A 24 -16.01 -4.89 13.14
N GLU A 25 -17.00 -4.14 13.71
CA GLU A 25 -17.99 -3.40 12.92
C GLU A 25 -17.32 -2.36 12.01
N LEU A 26 -16.33 -1.63 12.52
CA LEU A 26 -15.52 -0.70 11.72
C LEU A 26 -14.84 -1.39 10.53
N GLY A 27 -14.30 -2.60 10.72
CA GLY A 27 -13.71 -3.41 9.64
C GLY A 27 -14.72 -3.74 8.53
N HIS A 28 -15.96 -4.04 8.89
CA HIS A 28 -17.03 -4.24 7.90
C HIS A 28 -17.39 -2.94 7.17
N ILE A 29 -17.38 -1.81 7.86
CA ILE A 29 -17.60 -0.49 7.23
C ILE A 29 -16.48 -0.20 6.22
N VAL A 30 -15.21 -0.44 6.58
CA VAL A 30 -14.06 -0.26 5.69
C VAL A 30 -14.18 -1.12 4.44
N ALA A 31 -14.54 -2.40 4.59
CA ALA A 31 -14.74 -3.32 3.48
C ALA A 31 -15.87 -2.88 2.53
N ASN A 32 -16.82 -2.08 3.01
CA ASN A 32 -17.98 -1.61 2.23
C ASN A 32 -17.77 -0.21 1.65
N GLU A 33 -17.18 0.71 2.39
CA GLU A 33 -17.12 2.13 2.02
C GLU A 33 -15.80 2.55 1.37
N CYS A 34 -14.82 1.67 1.32
CA CYS A 34 -13.49 1.83 0.71
C CYS A 34 -12.58 2.85 1.40
N VAL A 35 -13.07 4.00 1.83
CA VAL A 35 -12.29 5.05 2.52
C VAL A 35 -13.06 5.54 3.73
N VAL A 36 -12.52 5.30 4.91
CA VAL A 36 -13.16 5.57 6.20
C VAL A 36 -12.25 6.38 7.08
N PHE A 37 -12.76 7.47 7.64
CA PHE A 37 -12.07 8.31 8.61
C PHE A 37 -12.67 8.12 10.00
N VAL A 38 -11.81 8.06 11.01
CA VAL A 38 -12.19 8.09 12.42
C VAL A 38 -11.48 9.27 13.07
N LYS A 39 -12.26 10.18 13.68
CA LYS A 39 -11.70 11.34 14.42
C LYS A 39 -11.36 10.95 15.85
N ASP A 40 -10.49 9.99 15.98
CA ASP A 40 -9.95 9.53 17.25
C ASP A 40 -8.57 8.92 17.00
N SER A 41 -7.74 8.87 18.02
CA SER A 41 -6.41 8.29 17.96
C SER A 41 -6.25 7.20 19.01
N VAL A 42 -5.42 6.25 18.67
CA VAL A 42 -5.02 5.17 19.57
C VAL A 42 -3.49 5.09 19.65
N THR A 43 -2.97 4.20 20.46
CA THR A 43 -1.54 3.87 20.41
C THR A 43 -1.22 3.12 19.10
N GLU A 44 0.04 3.14 18.67
CA GLU A 44 0.46 2.38 17.49
C GLU A 44 0.27 0.87 17.70
N GLU A 45 0.42 0.37 18.93
CA GLU A 45 0.12 -1.00 19.32
C GLU A 45 -1.36 -1.32 19.13
N ARG A 46 -2.24 -0.41 19.55
CA ARG A 46 -3.69 -0.62 19.39
C ARG A 46 -4.09 -0.58 17.91
N LEU A 47 -3.51 0.31 17.11
CA LEU A 47 -3.72 0.30 15.67
C LEU A 47 -3.33 -1.05 15.05
N TYR A 48 -2.20 -1.62 15.47
CA TYR A 48 -1.80 -2.96 15.04
C TYR A 48 -2.82 -4.03 15.47
N ASP A 49 -3.31 -3.97 16.71
CA ASP A 49 -4.28 -4.94 17.22
C ASP A 49 -5.62 -4.84 16.48
N ILE A 50 -6.09 -3.63 16.16
CA ILE A 50 -7.29 -3.41 15.34
C ILE A 50 -7.14 -4.09 13.97
N HIS A 51 -6.04 -3.86 13.26
CA HIS A 51 -5.77 -4.51 11.99
C HIS A 51 -5.66 -6.04 12.11
N SER A 52 -5.08 -6.54 13.22
CA SER A 52 -4.94 -7.97 13.49
C SER A 52 -6.29 -8.66 13.79
N LEU A 53 -7.27 -7.91 14.29
CA LEU A 53 -8.65 -8.42 14.40
C LEU A 53 -9.28 -8.69 13.01
N TRP A 54 -8.97 -7.83 12.04
CA TRP A 54 -9.53 -7.92 10.68
C TRP A 54 -8.85 -8.99 9.83
N GLY A 55 -7.55 -9.19 10.02
CA GLY A 55 -6.79 -10.18 9.26
C GLY A 55 -5.29 -10.13 9.55
N GLN A 56 -4.54 -10.93 8.82
CA GLN A 56 -3.11 -11.02 9.00
C GLN A 56 -2.42 -9.69 8.65
N PRO A 57 -1.42 -9.23 9.44
CA PRO A 57 -0.55 -8.13 9.06
C PRO A 57 0.20 -8.42 7.75
N CYS A 58 0.12 -7.47 6.82
CA CYS A 58 0.78 -7.62 5.53
C CYS A 58 2.26 -7.22 5.64
N ARG A 59 3.17 -8.12 5.28
CA ARG A 59 4.60 -7.84 5.30
C ARG A 59 4.96 -6.81 4.23
N ALA A 60 5.84 -5.89 4.59
CA ALA A 60 6.38 -4.95 3.62
C ALA A 60 7.07 -5.67 2.46
N ILE A 61 6.97 -5.06 1.28
CA ILE A 61 7.50 -5.61 0.03
C ILE A 61 8.97 -6.04 0.12
N LEU A 62 9.79 -5.21 0.71
CA LEU A 62 11.22 -5.48 0.86
C LEU A 62 11.51 -6.77 1.66
N HIS A 63 10.66 -7.09 2.62
CA HIS A 63 10.79 -8.30 3.41
C HIS A 63 10.50 -9.58 2.61
N ARG A 64 9.60 -9.49 1.63
CA ARG A 64 9.24 -10.63 0.78
C ARG A 64 10.35 -10.99 -0.20
N TYR A 65 11.08 -9.97 -0.68
CA TYR A 65 12.11 -10.17 -1.69
C TYR A 65 13.48 -10.56 -1.13
N VAL A 66 13.77 -10.26 0.13
CA VAL A 66 15.09 -10.52 0.73
C VAL A 66 15.45 -12.01 0.72
N GLY A 67 14.46 -12.92 0.88
CA GLY A 67 14.69 -14.36 0.88
C GLY A 67 15.08 -14.98 -0.47
N GLU A 68 14.88 -14.27 -1.59
CA GLU A 68 15.04 -14.83 -2.94
C GLU A 68 16.22 -14.27 -3.72
N GLN A 69 17.05 -13.46 -3.12
CA GLN A 69 18.00 -12.62 -3.83
C GLN A 69 19.31 -13.27 -4.15
N ARG A 70 19.88 -12.86 -5.30
CA ARG A 70 21.22 -13.25 -5.76
C ARG A 70 22.36 -12.62 -4.96
N LEU A 71 22.11 -11.47 -4.30
CA LEU A 71 23.02 -10.91 -3.30
C LEU A 71 22.61 -11.42 -1.93
N SER A 72 23.60 -11.68 -1.06
CA SER A 72 23.28 -11.95 0.35
C SER A 72 22.47 -10.79 0.90
N GLY A 73 21.47 -11.06 1.72
CA GLY A 73 20.63 -10.05 2.32
C GLY A 73 21.43 -8.96 3.07
N ARG A 74 22.63 -9.29 3.56
CA ARG A 74 23.56 -8.34 4.15
C ARG A 74 23.95 -7.22 3.19
N HIS A 75 24.28 -7.52 1.94
CA HIS A 75 24.64 -6.52 0.93
C HIS A 75 23.44 -5.67 0.55
N TRP A 76 22.29 -6.30 0.41
CA TRP A 76 21.05 -5.63 0.10
C TRP A 76 20.63 -4.66 1.20
N ARG A 77 20.61 -5.11 2.45
CA ARG A 77 20.30 -4.28 3.61
C ARG A 77 21.29 -3.14 3.78
N SER A 78 22.58 -3.41 3.61
CA SER A 78 23.62 -2.38 3.67
C SER A 78 23.40 -1.32 2.59
N LEU A 79 23.03 -1.73 1.37
CA LEU A 79 22.71 -0.81 0.28
C LEU A 79 21.51 0.07 0.66
N LEU A 80 20.41 -0.53 1.11
CA LEU A 80 19.19 0.20 1.45
C LEU A 80 19.35 1.09 2.70
N LEU A 81 20.11 0.65 3.70
CA LEU A 81 20.47 1.48 4.86
C LEU A 81 21.35 2.67 4.47
N ASN A 82 22.34 2.45 3.59
CA ASN A 82 23.19 3.52 3.09
C ASN A 82 22.45 4.53 2.24
N LEU A 83 21.40 4.09 1.56
CA LEU A 83 20.53 4.93 0.75
C LEU A 83 19.45 5.64 1.60
N GLY A 84 19.33 5.31 2.88
CA GLY A 84 18.30 5.87 3.77
C GLY A 84 16.92 5.26 3.61
N TYR A 85 16.74 4.26 2.74
CA TYR A 85 15.44 3.67 2.43
C TYR A 85 14.90 2.72 3.48
N ILE A 86 15.75 2.08 4.28
CA ILE A 86 15.32 1.15 5.34
C ILE A 86 15.52 1.74 6.73
N SER A 87 15.90 2.98 6.84
CA SER A 87 16.03 3.54 8.17
C SER A 87 14.71 3.35 8.92
N THR A 88 14.65 2.58 9.95
CA THR A 88 13.56 2.58 10.94
C THR A 88 12.10 2.57 10.42
N ALA A 89 11.88 2.69 9.10
CA ALA A 89 10.57 2.89 8.52
C ALA A 89 9.79 1.58 8.34
N VAL A 90 10.49 0.46 8.38
CA VAL A 90 9.90 -0.85 8.24
C VAL A 90 9.94 -1.52 9.60
N ASP A 91 8.78 -1.91 10.12
CA ASP A 91 8.61 -2.49 11.45
C ASP A 91 9.24 -1.61 12.55
N HIS A 92 8.93 -0.33 12.58
CA HIS A 92 9.45 0.59 13.58
C HIS A 92 9.04 0.22 15.03
N ILE A 93 8.03 -0.60 15.18
CA ILE A 93 7.68 -1.25 16.43
C ILE A 93 8.25 -2.67 16.41
N ALA A 94 9.11 -2.98 17.37
CA ALA A 94 9.76 -4.27 17.46
C ALA A 94 8.73 -5.43 17.49
N GLY A 95 8.87 -6.36 16.54
CA GLY A 95 7.99 -7.53 16.43
C GLY A 95 6.61 -7.27 15.78
N LYS A 96 6.30 -6.04 15.37
CA LYS A 96 5.02 -5.69 14.73
C LYS A 96 5.21 -5.60 13.21
N THR A 97 4.88 -6.67 12.49
CA THR A 97 4.94 -6.73 11.02
C THR A 97 3.87 -5.86 10.38
N GLY A 98 4.16 -5.24 9.26
CA GLY A 98 3.20 -4.44 8.49
C GLY A 98 3.10 -2.98 8.93
N MET A 99 3.74 -2.59 10.03
CA MET A 99 3.79 -1.19 10.47
C MET A 99 5.00 -0.46 9.90
N SER A 100 4.80 0.78 9.48
CA SER A 100 5.86 1.65 8.99
C SER A 100 5.52 3.11 9.27
N ARG A 101 6.54 3.96 9.38
CA ARG A 101 6.34 5.41 9.49
C ARG A 101 6.44 6.09 8.14
N VAL A 102 5.49 6.98 7.89
CA VAL A 102 5.57 7.99 6.83
C VAL A 102 5.92 9.30 7.50
N SER A 103 7.14 9.78 7.31
CA SER A 103 7.64 10.93 8.06
C SER A 103 8.55 11.82 7.22
N PHE A 104 8.43 13.13 7.45
CA PHE A 104 9.32 14.16 6.88
C PHE A 104 10.48 14.49 7.82
N GLU A 105 10.47 13.95 9.02
CA GLU A 105 11.52 14.20 9.99
C GLU A 105 12.83 13.54 9.59
N LYS A 106 13.90 14.20 9.96
CA LYS A 106 15.25 13.69 9.83
C LYS A 106 15.85 13.51 11.21
N ASN A 107 16.61 12.47 11.42
CA ASN A 107 17.35 12.26 12.65
C ASN A 107 18.50 13.29 12.79
N ALA A 108 19.21 13.28 13.92
CA ALA A 108 20.33 14.18 14.19
C ALA A 108 21.48 14.10 13.16
N LYS A 109 21.53 13.04 12.35
CA LYS A 109 22.49 12.86 11.25
C LYS A 109 21.94 13.31 9.89
N GLY A 110 20.76 13.96 9.86
CA GLY A 110 20.09 14.41 8.64
C GLY A 110 19.45 13.29 7.80
N LYS A 111 19.38 12.05 8.31
CA LYS A 111 18.73 10.93 7.61
C LYS A 111 17.23 10.90 7.88
N PRO A 112 16.40 10.59 6.89
CA PRO A 112 14.96 10.43 7.08
C PRO A 112 14.64 9.41 8.18
N THR A 113 13.58 9.69 8.96
CA THR A 113 13.06 8.80 10.01
C THR A 113 11.90 7.95 9.52
N GLY A 114 11.42 8.16 8.30
CA GLY A 114 10.36 7.41 7.65
C GLY A 114 10.53 7.33 6.14
N VAL A 115 9.56 6.74 5.45
CA VAL A 115 9.47 6.69 3.98
C VAL A 115 8.66 7.88 3.44
N PHE A 116 8.76 8.16 2.14
CA PHE A 116 8.02 9.22 1.46
C PHE A 116 8.18 10.61 2.08
N THR A 117 9.42 11.00 2.26
CA THR A 117 9.87 12.11 3.11
C THR A 117 9.46 13.50 2.64
N ASN A 118 9.22 13.72 1.35
CA ASN A 118 8.82 15.02 0.80
C ASN A 118 8.22 14.86 -0.61
N GLY A 119 7.70 15.95 -1.14
CA GLY A 119 7.20 16.05 -2.51
C GLY A 119 5.77 15.56 -2.69
N GLU A 120 5.28 15.81 -3.89
CA GLU A 120 4.03 15.26 -4.37
C GLU A 120 4.17 13.75 -4.59
N LEU A 121 3.08 13.03 -4.37
CA LEU A 121 2.97 11.63 -4.74
C LEU A 121 1.80 11.50 -5.72
N ASP A 122 2.11 11.01 -6.91
CA ASP A 122 1.10 10.70 -7.92
C ASP A 122 0.10 9.65 -7.42
N TRP A 123 -1.03 9.55 -8.10
CA TRP A 123 -2.06 8.58 -7.82
C TRP A 123 -1.52 7.15 -7.86
N HIS A 124 -1.66 6.44 -6.75
CA HIS A 124 -1.16 5.08 -6.58
C HIS A 124 -1.98 4.30 -5.54
N SER A 125 -1.81 3.00 -5.53
CA SER A 125 -2.11 2.13 -4.40
C SER A 125 -0.81 1.54 -3.87
N ASP A 126 -0.71 1.37 -2.58
CA ASP A 126 0.47 0.78 -1.96
C ASP A 126 0.64 -0.69 -2.38
N GLN A 127 1.87 -1.08 -2.70
CA GLN A 127 2.21 -2.47 -3.03
C GLN A 127 1.36 -3.10 -4.17
N GLN A 128 0.97 -2.32 -5.15
CA GLN A 128 0.11 -2.74 -6.26
C GLN A 128 0.64 -3.92 -7.10
N SER A 129 1.95 -4.17 -7.08
CA SER A 129 2.58 -5.25 -7.86
C SER A 129 2.45 -6.63 -7.21
N TYR A 130 1.54 -6.83 -6.26
CA TYR A 130 1.31 -8.11 -5.59
C TYR A 130 -0.03 -8.72 -5.94
N HIS A 131 -0.07 -10.06 -6.00
CA HIS A 131 -1.29 -10.84 -6.12
C HIS A 131 -2.16 -10.84 -4.85
N ASP A 132 -1.80 -10.07 -3.85
CA ASP A 132 -2.54 -10.06 -2.59
C ASP A 132 -3.86 -9.34 -2.74
N ASN A 133 -4.93 -9.95 -2.28
CA ASN A 133 -6.28 -9.43 -2.36
C ASN A 133 -6.64 -8.67 -1.07
N HIS A 134 -7.46 -7.63 -1.23
CA HIS A 134 -8.17 -6.94 -0.15
C HIS A 134 -7.30 -6.54 1.05
N ARG A 135 -6.18 -5.87 0.78
CA ARG A 135 -5.35 -5.28 1.84
C ARG A 135 -5.95 -3.96 2.30
N VAL A 136 -6.02 -3.79 3.59
CA VAL A 136 -6.40 -2.52 4.19
C VAL A 136 -5.16 -1.76 4.60
N VAL A 137 -5.11 -0.50 4.20
CA VAL A 137 -4.13 0.46 4.73
C VAL A 137 -4.80 1.30 5.78
N GLY A 138 -4.25 1.28 7.00
CA GLY A 138 -4.53 2.24 8.04
C GLY A 138 -3.43 3.29 8.08
N LEU A 139 -3.81 4.55 8.12
CA LEU A 139 -2.89 5.68 8.25
C LEU A 139 -3.34 6.54 9.41
N MET A 140 -2.56 6.53 10.48
CA MET A 140 -2.83 7.31 11.70
C MET A 140 -1.91 8.53 11.76
N SER A 141 -2.50 9.68 11.89
CA SER A 141 -1.80 10.94 12.11
C SER A 141 -1.26 11.00 13.53
N LEU A 142 0.06 11.17 13.67
CA LEU A 142 0.71 11.26 14.97
C LEU A 142 0.95 12.71 15.38
N TRP A 143 1.67 13.47 14.56
CA TRP A 143 1.94 14.90 14.79
C TRP A 143 2.41 15.61 13.51
N GLY A 144 2.22 16.92 13.50
CA GLY A 144 2.69 17.81 12.44
C GLY A 144 1.97 17.63 11.12
N THR A 145 0.77 17.04 11.12
CA THR A 145 0.01 16.74 9.91
C THR A 145 -0.85 17.90 9.42
N GLN A 146 -1.03 18.92 10.23
CA GLN A 146 -1.74 20.14 9.87
C GLN A 146 -1.17 20.74 8.58
N ASN A 147 -2.05 21.14 7.67
CA ASN A 147 -1.73 21.61 6.32
C ASN A 147 -1.21 20.54 5.35
N SER A 148 -1.25 19.27 5.71
CA SER A 148 -1.01 18.19 4.76
C SER A 148 -2.33 17.63 4.24
N GLN A 149 -2.30 17.20 2.98
CA GLN A 149 -3.48 16.66 2.31
C GLN A 149 -3.19 15.25 1.77
N THR A 150 -4.24 14.46 1.70
CA THR A 150 -4.25 13.23 0.89
C THR A 150 -5.55 13.21 0.08
N ALA A 151 -5.43 13.00 -1.21
CA ALA A 151 -6.57 12.80 -2.09
C ALA A 151 -6.83 11.30 -2.27
N PHE A 152 -8.09 10.91 -2.28
CA PHE A 152 -8.56 9.53 -2.41
C PHE A 152 -9.52 9.44 -3.58
N LEU A 153 -9.39 8.38 -4.36
CA LEU A 153 -10.29 8.00 -5.44
C LEU A 153 -10.69 6.55 -5.24
N ALA A 154 -11.88 6.32 -4.67
CA ALA A 154 -12.47 4.99 -4.59
C ALA A 154 -13.19 4.69 -5.91
N THR A 155 -12.79 3.63 -6.59
CA THR A 155 -13.20 3.33 -7.95
C THR A 155 -14.58 2.66 -8.11
N PRO A 156 -15.24 2.06 -7.09
CA PRO A 156 -16.54 1.42 -7.30
C PRO A 156 -17.60 2.34 -7.91
N LYS A 157 -17.74 3.54 -7.38
CA LYS A 157 -18.70 4.51 -7.91
C LYS A 157 -18.39 4.95 -9.34
N ALA A 158 -17.11 5.10 -9.67
CA ALA A 158 -16.67 5.41 -11.03
C ALA A 158 -16.91 4.23 -11.98
N TYR A 159 -16.65 2.99 -11.54
CA TYR A 159 -16.96 1.79 -12.30
C TYR A 159 -18.46 1.69 -12.61
N ASP A 160 -19.33 1.93 -11.62
CA ASP A 160 -20.79 1.91 -11.82
C ASP A 160 -21.26 2.91 -12.87
N SER A 161 -20.55 4.02 -13.02
CA SER A 161 -20.84 5.11 -13.95
C SER A 161 -20.27 4.91 -15.35
N LEU A 162 -19.43 3.90 -15.57
CA LEU A 162 -18.92 3.59 -16.91
C LEU A 162 -20.05 3.18 -17.84
N ASN A 163 -19.92 3.51 -19.12
CA ASN A 163 -20.79 2.98 -20.15
C ASN A 163 -20.64 1.47 -20.34
N HIS A 164 -21.51 0.84 -21.07
CA HIS A 164 -21.52 -0.62 -21.26
C HIS A 164 -20.26 -1.12 -21.96
N GLU A 165 -19.72 -0.37 -22.92
CA GLU A 165 -18.53 -0.76 -23.67
C GLU A 165 -17.29 -0.77 -22.77
N ASP A 166 -17.06 0.32 -22.02
CA ASP A 166 -15.95 0.41 -21.07
C ASP A 166 -16.06 -0.66 -19.97
N LYS A 167 -17.27 -0.92 -19.44
CA LYS A 167 -17.49 -2.01 -18.47
C LYS A 167 -17.10 -3.37 -19.03
N SER A 168 -17.53 -3.67 -20.25
CA SER A 168 -17.21 -4.95 -20.90
C SER A 168 -15.72 -5.15 -21.06
N VAL A 169 -15.00 -4.09 -21.43
CA VAL A 169 -13.53 -4.14 -21.55
C VAL A 169 -12.87 -4.28 -20.18
N VAL A 170 -13.28 -3.52 -19.19
CA VAL A 170 -12.74 -3.61 -17.82
C VAL A 170 -12.94 -4.99 -17.20
N ASP A 171 -14.10 -5.60 -17.42
CA ASP A 171 -14.47 -6.89 -16.85
C ASP A 171 -13.59 -8.06 -17.39
N GLU A 172 -13.02 -7.91 -18.59
CA GLU A 172 -12.20 -8.95 -19.23
C GLU A 172 -10.71 -8.66 -19.23
N LEU A 173 -10.32 -7.39 -19.00
CA LEU A 173 -8.95 -6.95 -19.19
C LEU A 173 -8.05 -7.39 -18.04
N VAL A 174 -6.87 -7.88 -18.40
CA VAL A 174 -5.81 -8.26 -17.45
C VAL A 174 -4.64 -7.32 -17.61
N SER A 175 -4.25 -6.68 -16.51
CA SER A 175 -3.07 -5.83 -16.42
C SER A 175 -1.83 -6.67 -16.10
N VAL A 176 -0.75 -6.40 -16.81
CA VAL A 176 0.58 -7.00 -16.60
C VAL A 176 1.46 -5.99 -15.88
N TRP A 177 2.00 -6.38 -14.76
CA TRP A 177 2.79 -5.54 -13.88
C TRP A 177 4.22 -6.03 -13.84
N ARG A 178 5.14 -5.10 -14.04
CA ARG A 178 6.58 -5.39 -13.98
C ARG A 178 7.24 -4.45 -13.00
N TRP A 179 7.77 -4.98 -11.95
CA TRP A 179 8.52 -4.18 -11.03
C TRP A 179 9.96 -3.98 -11.52
N ASP A 180 10.32 -2.74 -11.83
CA ASP A 180 11.63 -2.39 -12.38
C ASP A 180 12.63 -1.84 -11.34
N GLY A 181 12.21 -1.79 -10.07
CA GLY A 181 13.02 -1.21 -8.98
C GLY A 181 13.19 0.31 -9.06
N GLY A 182 12.84 0.93 -10.18
CA GLY A 182 13.08 2.37 -10.41
C GLY A 182 12.10 3.29 -9.71
N THR A 183 10.88 2.81 -9.50
CA THR A 183 9.82 3.60 -8.83
C THR A 183 10.01 3.74 -7.33
N MET A 184 10.75 2.83 -6.70
CA MET A 184 10.97 2.87 -5.24
C MET A 184 12.15 3.75 -4.81
N ALA A 185 12.95 4.21 -5.74
CA ALA A 185 14.17 4.94 -5.43
C ALA A 185 14.49 5.96 -6.52
N PRO A 186 13.66 7.00 -6.70
CA PRO A 186 13.87 8.01 -7.74
C PRO A 186 15.25 8.69 -7.62
N ASP A 187 15.76 8.82 -6.40
CA ASP A 187 17.02 9.51 -6.10
C ASP A 187 18.27 8.63 -6.24
N LEU A 188 18.11 7.35 -6.61
CA LEU A 188 19.26 6.48 -6.84
C LEU A 188 20.02 6.89 -8.10
N ILE A 189 21.33 6.95 -7.98
CA ILE A 189 22.20 7.09 -9.15
C ILE A 189 22.08 5.84 -10.06
N PRO A 190 22.37 5.96 -11.37
CA PRO A 190 22.15 4.88 -12.33
C PRO A 190 22.74 3.52 -11.93
N SER A 191 23.96 3.50 -11.39
CA SER A 191 24.62 2.25 -10.93
C SER A 191 23.85 1.59 -9.76
N GLN A 192 23.27 2.38 -8.88
CA GLN A 192 22.46 1.88 -7.77
C GLN A 192 21.11 1.35 -8.26
N LYS A 193 20.49 2.04 -9.23
CA LYS A 193 19.27 1.55 -9.90
C LYS A 193 19.52 0.21 -10.61
N GLU A 194 20.66 0.05 -11.21
CA GLU A 194 21.04 -1.20 -11.86
C GLU A 194 21.23 -2.35 -10.86
N ILE A 195 21.87 -2.10 -9.71
CA ILE A 195 21.98 -3.08 -8.63
C ILE A 195 20.60 -3.45 -8.11
N VAL A 196 19.73 -2.48 -7.88
CA VAL A 196 18.35 -2.72 -7.45
C VAL A 196 17.62 -3.56 -8.49
N ARG A 197 17.66 -3.18 -9.76
CA ARG A 197 17.06 -3.94 -10.87
C ARG A 197 17.59 -5.36 -10.94
N TYR A 198 18.91 -5.54 -10.87
CA TYR A 198 19.52 -6.86 -10.96
C TYR A 198 19.04 -7.81 -9.87
N ASN A 199 18.80 -7.30 -8.66
CA ASN A 199 18.35 -8.10 -7.54
C ASN A 199 16.84 -8.31 -7.51
N MET A 200 16.08 -7.47 -8.21
CA MET A 200 14.63 -7.49 -8.21
C MET A 200 14.00 -8.03 -9.50
N ILE A 201 14.79 -8.07 -10.59
CA ILE A 201 14.38 -8.64 -11.89
C ILE A 201 13.92 -10.11 -11.85
N PRO A 202 14.36 -10.98 -10.92
CA PRO A 202 13.87 -12.35 -10.88
C PRO A 202 12.37 -12.49 -10.58
N TYR A 203 11.68 -11.40 -10.24
CA TYR A 203 10.25 -11.47 -10.03
C TYR A 203 9.53 -11.60 -11.37
N PRO A 204 8.72 -12.62 -11.55
CA PRO A 204 7.93 -12.76 -12.76
C PRO A 204 6.96 -11.59 -12.90
N ASP A 205 6.64 -11.23 -14.13
CA ASP A 205 5.56 -10.31 -14.40
C ASP A 205 4.30 -10.81 -13.71
N MET A 206 3.59 -9.90 -13.05
CA MET A 206 2.35 -10.23 -12.40
C MET A 206 1.18 -9.89 -13.29
N GLU A 207 0.22 -10.78 -13.34
CA GLU A 207 -1.04 -10.55 -14.03
C GLU A 207 -2.17 -10.38 -13.02
N CYS A 208 -2.90 -9.29 -13.13
CA CYS A 208 -4.06 -9.02 -12.30
C CYS A 208 -5.24 -8.61 -13.17
N SER A 209 -6.43 -9.09 -12.86
CA SER A 209 -7.66 -8.54 -13.42
C SER A 209 -7.75 -7.04 -13.18
N LEU A 210 -8.22 -6.31 -14.19
CA LEU A 210 -8.50 -4.88 -14.04
C LEU A 210 -9.76 -4.66 -13.21
N LEU A 211 -10.78 -5.51 -13.41
CA LEU A 211 -11.92 -5.60 -12.53
C LEU A 211 -11.48 -6.22 -11.21
N ASP A 212 -11.76 -5.54 -10.13
CA ASP A 212 -11.58 -6.03 -8.76
C ASP A 212 -12.86 -5.74 -7.95
N GLN A 213 -12.86 -6.12 -6.71
CA GLN A 213 -13.96 -5.85 -5.80
C GLN A 213 -13.45 -5.61 -4.38
N THR A 214 -14.24 -4.91 -3.59
CA THR A 214 -14.03 -4.83 -2.14
C THR A 214 -14.21 -6.21 -1.50
N ALA A 215 -13.78 -6.36 -0.26
CA ALA A 215 -14.05 -7.59 0.48
C ALA A 215 -15.55 -7.87 0.65
N SER A 216 -16.40 -6.85 0.66
CA SER A 216 -17.85 -6.97 0.68
C SER A 216 -18.48 -7.27 -0.69
N GLY A 217 -17.70 -7.33 -1.78
CA GLY A 217 -18.16 -7.68 -3.12
C GLY A 217 -18.59 -6.51 -4.01
N LYS A 218 -18.40 -5.25 -3.61
CA LYS A 218 -18.61 -4.11 -4.51
C LYS A 218 -17.57 -4.11 -5.62
N LYS A 219 -17.97 -4.15 -6.86
CA LYS A 219 -17.10 -4.07 -8.03
C LYS A 219 -16.42 -2.71 -8.10
N GLY A 220 -15.15 -2.73 -8.49
CA GLY A 220 -14.33 -1.55 -8.71
C GLY A 220 -13.20 -1.84 -9.69
N ILE A 221 -12.31 -0.88 -9.86
CA ILE A 221 -11.20 -0.97 -10.81
C ILE A 221 -9.89 -0.96 -10.04
N ARG A 222 -9.10 -2.01 -10.19
CA ARG A 222 -7.70 -2.03 -9.77
C ARG A 222 -6.86 -1.27 -10.79
N PHE A 223 -6.96 0.05 -10.74
CA PHE A 223 -6.33 0.92 -11.74
C PHE A 223 -4.80 0.80 -11.70
N PRO A 224 -4.15 0.46 -12.83
CA PRO A 224 -2.71 0.27 -12.88
C PRO A 224 -1.97 1.62 -12.84
N SER A 225 -1.46 2.01 -11.68
CA SER A 225 -0.72 3.25 -11.51
C SER A 225 0.76 3.09 -11.89
N HIS A 226 1.60 2.68 -10.96
CA HIS A 226 3.02 2.43 -11.17
C HIS A 226 3.30 0.93 -11.40
N CYS A 227 4.46 0.58 -11.87
CA CYS A 227 4.84 -0.80 -12.24
C CYS A 227 3.99 -1.42 -13.36
N PHE A 228 3.13 -0.66 -14.01
CA PHE A 228 2.33 -1.12 -15.14
C PHE A 228 3.18 -1.30 -16.38
N SER A 229 3.10 -2.47 -17.01
CA SER A 229 3.77 -2.77 -18.27
C SER A 229 2.83 -2.60 -19.46
N HIS A 230 1.78 -3.40 -19.53
CA HIS A 230 0.79 -3.42 -20.61
C HIS A 230 -0.46 -4.19 -20.17
N PHE A 231 -1.50 -4.12 -20.96
CA PHE A 231 -2.64 -5.04 -20.85
C PHE A 231 -2.39 -6.26 -21.71
N ARG A 232 -2.74 -7.43 -21.20
CA ARG A 232 -2.57 -8.72 -21.94
C ARG A 232 -3.32 -8.67 -23.26
N GLY A 233 -2.63 -9.01 -24.35
CA GLY A 233 -3.19 -8.97 -25.70
C GLY A 233 -3.11 -7.62 -26.41
N MET A 234 -2.64 -6.58 -25.74
CA MET A 234 -2.42 -5.24 -26.32
C MET A 234 -0.93 -4.94 -26.46
N SER A 235 -0.58 -4.17 -27.47
CA SER A 235 0.74 -3.54 -27.54
C SER A 235 0.92 -2.53 -26.39
N ARG A 236 2.16 -2.12 -26.16
CA ARG A 236 2.44 -1.10 -25.13
C ARG A 236 1.75 0.23 -25.43
N GLU A 237 1.69 0.63 -26.70
CA GLU A 237 1.05 1.86 -27.14
C GLU A 237 -0.48 1.80 -26.93
N GLU A 238 -1.13 0.74 -27.39
CA GLU A 238 -2.57 0.52 -27.16
C GLU A 238 -2.89 0.51 -25.66
N SER A 239 -2.05 -0.15 -24.86
CA SER A 239 -2.19 -0.21 -23.41
C SER A 239 -2.11 1.15 -22.74
N GLN A 240 -1.18 2.00 -23.16
CA GLN A 240 -1.05 3.37 -22.62
C GLN A 240 -2.23 4.24 -23.03
N ASN A 241 -2.69 4.11 -24.28
CA ASN A 241 -3.84 4.84 -24.79
C ASN A 241 -5.13 4.45 -24.03
N TYR A 242 -5.35 3.15 -23.84
CA TYR A 242 -6.52 2.69 -23.07
C TYR A 242 -6.43 3.07 -21.60
N LYS A 243 -5.25 2.96 -20.98
CA LYS A 243 -5.03 3.43 -19.61
C LYS A 243 -5.36 4.92 -19.47
N ALA A 244 -4.93 5.75 -20.43
CA ALA A 244 -5.22 7.18 -20.42
C ALA A 244 -6.72 7.45 -20.61
N HIS A 245 -7.38 6.71 -21.51
CA HIS A 245 -8.85 6.78 -21.69
C HIS A 245 -9.55 6.43 -20.35
N LEU A 246 -9.23 5.29 -19.75
CA LEU A 246 -9.84 4.88 -18.49
C LEU A 246 -9.59 5.89 -17.38
N TRP A 247 -8.36 6.41 -17.29
CA TRP A 247 -8.04 7.45 -16.32
C TRP A 247 -8.92 8.68 -16.47
N SER A 248 -9.24 9.10 -17.70
CA SER A 248 -10.14 10.23 -17.93
C SER A 248 -11.57 10.00 -17.44
N GLN A 249 -11.99 8.72 -17.32
CA GLN A 249 -13.30 8.38 -16.75
C GLN A 249 -13.29 8.33 -15.23
N LEU A 250 -12.14 8.01 -14.62
CA LEU A 250 -11.99 7.88 -13.17
C LEU A 250 -11.61 9.21 -12.49
N ASN A 251 -10.74 9.99 -13.12
CA ASN A 251 -10.19 11.23 -12.56
C ASN A 251 -11.17 12.40 -12.71
N LYS A 252 -12.32 12.28 -12.05
CA LYS A 252 -13.37 13.31 -12.04
C LYS A 252 -13.60 13.79 -10.61
N PRO A 253 -13.90 15.10 -10.41
CA PRO A 253 -14.09 15.67 -9.07
C PRO A 253 -15.10 14.92 -8.20
N GLU A 254 -16.16 14.39 -8.79
CA GLU A 254 -17.21 13.65 -8.08
C GLU A 254 -16.75 12.31 -7.51
N TYR A 255 -15.60 11.78 -7.94
CA TYR A 255 -15.02 10.52 -7.45
C TYR A 255 -13.81 10.74 -6.54
N ILE A 256 -13.39 11.99 -6.37
CA ILE A 256 -12.23 12.35 -5.58
C ILE A 256 -12.67 13.01 -4.28
N TYR A 257 -12.13 12.54 -3.18
CA TYR A 257 -12.22 13.19 -1.89
C TYR A 257 -10.82 13.61 -1.44
N THR A 258 -10.62 14.89 -1.14
CA THR A 258 -9.36 15.40 -0.60
C THR A 258 -9.53 15.71 0.88
N HIS A 259 -8.75 15.00 1.70
CA HIS A 259 -8.76 15.15 3.14
C HIS A 259 -7.65 16.10 3.59
N ASN A 260 -8.01 17.04 4.47
CA ASN A 260 -7.07 17.87 5.21
C ASN A 260 -6.84 17.22 6.57
N TRP A 261 -5.62 16.80 6.83
CA TRP A 261 -5.29 16.08 8.04
C TRP A 261 -5.28 16.98 9.28
N GLU A 262 -5.79 16.42 10.37
CA GLU A 262 -5.59 16.91 11.74
C GLU A 262 -4.80 15.87 12.54
N ASP A 263 -4.06 16.30 13.57
CA ASP A 263 -3.35 15.37 14.44
C ASP A 263 -4.36 14.51 15.22
N GLY A 264 -4.10 13.21 15.33
CA GLY A 264 -4.97 12.28 16.03
C GLY A 264 -6.10 11.68 15.22
N GLU A 265 -6.09 11.78 13.89
CA GLU A 265 -7.05 11.12 13.02
C GLU A 265 -6.51 9.81 12.46
N ILE A 266 -7.42 8.86 12.21
CA ILE A 266 -7.10 7.62 11.52
C ILE A 266 -7.92 7.52 10.23
N MET A 267 -7.28 7.11 9.15
CA MET A 267 -7.92 6.72 7.90
C MET A 267 -7.65 5.24 7.64
N PHE A 268 -8.70 4.54 7.21
CA PHE A 268 -8.61 3.18 6.68
C PHE A 268 -9.10 3.16 5.24
N MET A 269 -8.41 2.44 4.36
CA MET A 269 -8.85 2.28 2.98
C MET A 269 -8.64 0.86 2.46
N ASP A 270 -9.58 0.39 1.63
CA ASP A 270 -9.40 -0.77 0.78
C ASP A 270 -8.59 -0.35 -0.46
N GLN A 271 -7.32 -0.69 -0.48
CA GLN A 271 -6.42 -0.21 -1.53
C GLN A 271 -6.52 -0.95 -2.88
N ASN A 272 -7.25 -2.06 -2.97
CA ASN A 272 -7.43 -2.76 -4.24
C ASN A 272 -8.29 -1.95 -5.22
N VAL A 273 -9.28 -1.26 -4.68
CA VAL A 273 -10.21 -0.43 -5.44
C VAL A 273 -10.13 1.05 -5.07
N THR A 274 -9.03 1.46 -4.47
CA THR A 274 -8.79 2.85 -4.09
C THR A 274 -7.39 3.29 -4.50
N LEU A 275 -7.31 4.45 -5.12
CA LEU A 275 -6.07 5.18 -5.34
C LEU A 275 -5.97 6.31 -4.34
N HIS A 276 -4.74 6.64 -3.98
CA HIS A 276 -4.48 7.85 -3.19
C HIS A 276 -3.30 8.63 -3.75
N ALA A 277 -3.29 9.92 -3.44
CA ALA A 277 -2.26 10.84 -3.89
C ALA A 277 -1.96 11.87 -2.80
N ARG A 278 -0.76 12.42 -2.81
CA ARG A 278 -0.42 13.59 -2.01
C ARG A 278 -0.29 14.80 -2.93
N PRO A 279 -1.36 15.63 -3.04
CA PRO A 279 -1.44 16.71 -4.04
C PRO A 279 -0.62 17.95 -3.68
N THR A 280 -0.13 18.06 -2.43
CA THR A 280 0.60 19.23 -1.96
C THR A 280 2.04 18.91 -1.66
N ASN A 281 2.93 19.78 -2.11
CA ASN A 281 4.32 19.76 -1.68
C ASN A 281 4.41 20.06 -0.19
N VAL A 282 5.20 19.27 0.48
CA VAL A 282 5.58 19.52 1.86
C VAL A 282 6.66 20.57 1.89
N ARG A 283 6.52 21.55 2.78
CA ARG A 283 7.50 22.61 2.95
C ARG A 283 8.73 22.06 3.70
N ASP A 284 9.90 22.56 3.35
CA ASP A 284 11.09 22.29 4.14
C ASP A 284 10.86 22.71 5.61
N GLY A 285 11.12 21.77 6.51
CA GLY A 285 10.91 21.96 7.95
C GLY A 285 9.59 21.43 8.50
N ASP A 286 8.66 20.98 7.68
CA ASP A 286 7.46 20.30 8.14
C ASP A 286 7.83 18.98 8.83
N LYS A 287 7.15 18.71 9.95
CA LYS A 287 7.41 17.54 10.81
C LYS A 287 6.29 16.50 10.72
N ARG A 288 5.64 16.39 9.57
CA ARG A 288 4.57 15.42 9.40
C ARG A 288 5.05 14.02 9.70
N THR A 289 4.42 13.37 10.66
CA THR A 289 4.68 11.98 10.99
C THR A 289 3.37 11.23 11.17
N MET A 290 3.26 10.12 10.47
CA MET A 290 2.11 9.23 10.49
C MET A 290 2.59 7.79 10.70
N SER A 291 1.78 7.00 11.38
CA SER A 291 1.94 5.55 11.44
C SER A 291 1.09 4.91 10.36
N ARG A 292 1.68 4.01 9.57
CA ARG A 292 0.99 3.23 8.54
C ARG A 292 1.00 1.77 8.92
N MET A 293 -0.16 1.15 8.88
CA MET A 293 -0.35 -0.28 9.03
C MET A 293 -1.01 -0.87 7.79
N ILE A 294 -0.59 -2.05 7.37
CA ILE A 294 -1.21 -2.78 6.26
C ILE A 294 -1.56 -4.18 6.74
N SER A 295 -2.78 -4.61 6.47
CA SER A 295 -3.27 -5.97 6.78
C SER A 295 -4.16 -6.50 5.66
N TYR A 296 -4.44 -7.80 5.74
CA TYR A 296 -5.53 -8.44 5.00
C TYR A 296 -6.85 -8.27 5.77
N LEU A 297 -7.92 -8.82 5.19
CA LEU A 297 -9.26 -8.88 5.80
C LEU A 297 -9.74 -10.31 6.01
N ASP A 298 -8.84 -11.27 6.06
CA ASP A 298 -9.13 -12.71 6.02
C ASP A 298 -9.85 -13.24 7.26
N ASN A 299 -9.75 -12.56 8.40
CA ASN A 299 -10.54 -12.91 9.59
C ASN A 299 -12.02 -12.50 9.45
N LEU A 300 -12.30 -11.37 8.78
CA LEU A 300 -13.66 -10.89 8.55
C LEU A 300 -14.28 -11.47 7.28
N TYR A 301 -13.47 -11.65 6.25
CA TYR A 301 -13.89 -12.11 4.92
C TYR A 301 -12.96 -13.24 4.46
N PRO A 302 -13.25 -14.50 4.79
CA PRO A 302 -12.45 -15.65 4.37
C PRO A 302 -12.19 -15.65 2.86
N GLY A 303 -10.96 -15.95 2.46
CA GLY A 303 -10.50 -15.89 1.06
C GLY A 303 -9.87 -14.56 0.66
N ASN A 304 -9.88 -13.55 1.54
CA ASN A 304 -9.20 -12.25 1.32
C ASN A 304 -7.86 -12.17 2.05
N GLY A 305 -7.20 -13.29 2.20
CA GLY A 305 -5.87 -13.39 2.78
C GLY A 305 -4.76 -13.37 1.72
N PRO A 306 -3.54 -13.59 2.19
CA PRO A 306 -2.37 -13.62 1.31
C PRO A 306 -2.48 -14.72 0.25
N ALA A 307 -2.14 -14.37 -0.98
CA ALA A 307 -2.03 -15.33 -2.07
C ALA A 307 -0.68 -16.08 -2.03
N ASP A 308 -0.62 -17.22 -2.73
CA ASP A 308 0.64 -17.92 -2.95
C ASP A 308 1.64 -17.03 -3.68
N HIS A 309 2.91 -17.15 -3.32
CA HIS A 309 4.00 -16.44 -3.97
C HIS A 309 4.57 -17.26 -5.12
N VAL A 310 4.76 -16.61 -6.26
CA VAL A 310 5.45 -17.22 -7.40
C VAL A 310 6.90 -16.74 -7.42
N LEU A 311 7.84 -17.66 -7.31
CA LEU A 311 9.26 -17.38 -7.40
C LEU A 311 9.69 -17.16 -8.86
N TYR A 312 10.85 -16.54 -9.04
CA TYR A 312 11.41 -16.26 -10.37
C TYR A 312 11.66 -17.53 -11.23
N ASP A 313 11.79 -18.68 -10.59
CA ASP A 313 11.94 -19.99 -11.25
C ASP A 313 10.60 -20.71 -11.52
N GLY A 314 9.47 -20.03 -11.24
CA GLY A 314 8.12 -20.51 -11.46
C GLY A 314 7.57 -21.38 -10.33
N ARG A 315 8.35 -21.67 -9.27
CA ARG A 315 7.83 -22.39 -8.10
C ARG A 315 6.82 -21.54 -7.37
N LYS A 316 5.78 -22.19 -6.87
CA LYS A 316 4.82 -21.58 -5.96
C LYS A 316 5.18 -21.92 -4.53
N LEU A 317 5.18 -20.92 -3.66
CA LEU A 317 5.29 -21.09 -2.22
C LEU A 317 4.01 -20.57 -1.57
N ASP A 318 3.49 -21.34 -0.62
CA ASP A 318 2.45 -20.81 0.25
C ASP A 318 2.99 -19.65 1.09
N HIS A 319 2.08 -18.81 1.56
CA HIS A 319 2.44 -17.61 2.29
C HIS A 319 3.27 -17.89 3.56
N GLU A 320 2.94 -18.93 4.28
CA GLU A 320 3.64 -19.28 5.54
C GLU A 320 5.09 -19.69 5.27
N THR A 321 5.30 -20.55 4.27
CA THR A 321 6.63 -20.99 3.84
C THR A 321 7.47 -19.81 3.38
N PHE A 322 6.90 -18.93 2.56
CA PHE A 322 7.60 -17.73 2.11
C PHE A 322 7.91 -16.77 3.27
N ALA A 323 6.95 -16.56 4.16
CA ALA A 323 7.14 -15.75 5.35
C ALA A 323 8.25 -16.30 6.27
N ALA A 324 8.27 -17.63 6.49
CA ALA A 324 9.30 -18.28 7.28
C ALA A 324 10.70 -18.11 6.67
N MET A 325 10.82 -18.25 5.34
CA MET A 325 12.07 -17.99 4.61
C MET A 325 12.57 -16.56 4.83
N VAL A 326 11.69 -15.58 4.73
CA VAL A 326 12.04 -14.16 4.95
C VAL A 326 12.50 -13.92 6.38
N ASP A 327 11.81 -14.50 7.37
CA ASP A 327 12.15 -14.33 8.78
C ASP A 327 13.46 -15.01 9.15
N GLU A 328 13.73 -16.21 8.61
CA GLU A 328 15.00 -16.90 8.80
C GLU A 328 16.17 -16.04 8.26
N HIS A 329 16.00 -15.50 7.08
CA HIS A 329 17.01 -14.63 6.47
C HIS A 329 17.27 -13.36 7.29
N ARG A 330 16.20 -12.72 7.80
CA ARG A 330 16.30 -11.55 8.70
C ARG A 330 17.02 -11.85 9.99
N ARG A 331 16.75 -13.00 10.61
CA ARG A 331 17.45 -13.44 11.85
C ARG A 331 18.92 -13.66 11.60
N ALA A 332 19.26 -14.36 10.53
CA ALA A 332 20.66 -14.59 10.15
C ALA A 332 21.44 -13.29 9.95
N GLU A 333 20.79 -12.27 9.33
CA GLU A 333 21.40 -10.96 9.17
C GLU A 333 21.58 -10.18 10.47
N TYR A 334 20.55 -10.21 11.33
CA TYR A 334 20.62 -9.55 12.63
C TYR A 334 21.79 -10.07 13.47
N TYR A 335 21.97 -11.39 13.53
CA TYR A 335 23.08 -12.01 14.28
C TYR A 335 24.44 -11.76 13.62
N ALA A 336 24.52 -11.72 12.30
CA ALA A 336 25.76 -11.40 11.60
C ALA A 336 26.20 -9.91 11.75
N MET A 337 25.29 -9.03 12.17
CA MET A 337 25.61 -7.62 12.45
C MET A 337 25.92 -7.36 13.92
N ALA A 338 25.50 -8.23 14.83
CA ALA A 338 25.76 -8.13 16.25
C ALA A 338 27.07 -8.82 16.70
N SER A 339 27.68 -9.61 15.80
CA SER A 339 29.01 -10.22 15.94
C SER A 339 30.08 -9.40 15.19
#